data_e4c5f97338a04b216dcb8ef0d06bc635
#
_entry.id   e4c5f97338a04b216dcb8ef0d06bc635
#
_cell.length_a   1.000
_cell.length_b   1.000
_cell.length_c   1.000
_cell.angle_alpha   90.00
_cell.angle_beta   90.00
_cell.angle_gamma   90.00
#
_symmetry.space_group_name_H-M   'P 1'
#
loop_
_entity.id
_entity.type
_entity.pdbx_description
1 polymer ?
#
loop_
_entity_poly.entity_id
_entity_poly.type
_entity_poly.pdbx_seq_one_letter_code
_entity_poly.pdbx_strand_id
1 'polypeptide(L)'
;MVDKTPDSGQSVQAGQRWLETPLGQALLVQETRLVEEAFDGLFGEQCLQLGTWGDANTFTRFARTQRVTTIADQLSVGQDGRPGAIGQLHRLPVLDDSIDVVLLPHTLDYSDDRSHAILREVDRVLTPHGHVVVLGFKPGGLWGLRRLVPDAGMPPGAGRLISDRQLSDWLQLLDMRIQGLTRYFFRWPLPGIKRASSAAWESRGRRFWPELAACYMLTAQKRVMTLTPMKQPWRSRSKVVGGIAEPSRRVSRIRFDRNR
;
A
#
# COMPACT_ATOMS: atom_id res chain seq x y z
N MET A 1 10.23 36.37 2.10
CA MET A 1 9.05 35.78 2.71
C MET A 1 9.35 34.28 2.78
N VAL A 2 9.89 33.82 3.90
CA VAL A 2 10.34 32.42 4.05
C VAL A 2 9.09 31.61 4.33
N ASP A 3 8.72 30.79 3.36
CA ASP A 3 7.63 29.82 3.47
C ASP A 3 8.04 28.76 4.49
N LYS A 4 7.53 28.89 5.70
CA LYS A 4 7.81 28.01 6.84
C LYS A 4 6.92 26.78 6.68
N THR A 5 7.34 25.84 5.83
CA THR A 5 6.72 24.49 5.83
C THR A 5 6.86 23.96 7.26
N PRO A 6 5.76 23.66 7.96
CA PRO A 6 5.86 23.12 9.31
C PRO A 6 6.60 21.79 9.25
N ASP A 7 7.53 21.59 10.15
CA ASP A 7 8.28 20.34 10.30
C ASP A 7 7.28 19.17 10.42
N SER A 8 7.45 18.13 9.62
CA SER A 8 6.55 16.96 9.56
C SER A 8 6.23 16.40 10.94
N GLY A 9 7.16 16.50 11.90
CA GLY A 9 6.95 16.07 13.27
C GLY A 9 5.95 16.93 14.04
N GLN A 10 5.95 18.24 13.84
CA GLN A 10 4.96 19.15 14.45
C GLN A 10 3.56 18.89 13.89
N SER A 11 3.48 18.55 12.61
CA SER A 11 2.24 18.22 11.91
C SER A 11 1.60 16.94 12.45
N VAL A 12 2.38 15.88 12.65
CA VAL A 12 1.91 14.61 13.23
C VAL A 12 1.43 14.83 14.68
N GLN A 13 2.19 15.57 15.51
CA GLN A 13 1.79 15.88 16.88
C GLN A 13 0.49 16.69 16.93
N ALA A 14 0.31 17.63 16.01
CA ALA A 14 -0.93 18.40 15.94
C ALA A 14 -2.13 17.52 15.57
N GLY A 15 -1.94 16.55 14.66
CA GLY A 15 -2.93 15.52 14.34
C GLY A 15 -3.29 14.65 15.55
N GLN A 16 -2.30 14.22 16.32
CA GLN A 16 -2.51 13.44 17.55
C GLN A 16 -3.34 14.21 18.59
N ARG A 17 -3.02 15.48 18.86
CA ARG A 17 -3.83 16.33 19.77
C ARG A 17 -5.26 16.50 19.27
N TRP A 18 -5.45 16.61 17.94
CA TRP A 18 -6.77 16.70 17.37
C TRP A 18 -7.60 15.43 17.63
N LEU A 19 -6.99 14.24 17.68
CA LEU A 19 -7.67 13.00 18.04
C LEU A 19 -8.26 13.01 19.44
N GLU A 20 -7.78 13.86 20.36
CA GLU A 20 -8.36 14.04 21.71
C GLU A 20 -9.71 14.78 21.67
N THR A 21 -10.02 15.46 20.57
CA THR A 21 -11.32 16.14 20.40
C THR A 21 -12.46 15.13 20.25
N PRO A 22 -13.71 15.51 20.59
CA PRO A 22 -14.86 14.62 20.39
C PRO A 22 -15.05 14.14 18.96
N LEU A 23 -14.62 14.95 17.99
CA LEU A 23 -14.69 14.60 16.55
C LEU A 23 -13.59 13.59 16.19
N GLY A 24 -12.37 13.82 16.69
CA GLY A 24 -11.24 12.91 16.49
C GLY A 24 -11.48 11.55 17.14
N GLN A 25 -12.02 11.53 18.37
CA GLN A 25 -12.39 10.29 19.06
C GLN A 25 -13.45 9.50 18.28
N ALA A 26 -14.45 10.20 17.73
CA ALA A 26 -15.48 9.55 16.92
C ALA A 26 -14.92 8.98 15.62
N LEU A 27 -13.94 9.63 15.00
CA LEU A 27 -13.21 9.11 13.82
C LEU A 27 -12.44 7.86 14.22
N LEU A 28 -11.64 7.93 15.26
CA LEU A 28 -10.80 6.84 15.74
C LEU A 28 -11.60 5.57 16.05
N VAL A 29 -12.76 5.72 16.72
CA VAL A 29 -13.67 4.59 16.99
C VAL A 29 -14.15 3.93 15.68
N GLN A 30 -14.46 4.72 14.67
CA GLN A 30 -14.91 4.17 13.39
C GLN A 30 -13.78 3.50 12.62
N GLU A 31 -12.59 4.10 12.61
CA GLU A 31 -11.38 3.53 12.00
C GLU A 31 -10.97 2.23 12.64
N THR A 32 -10.98 2.19 13.98
CA THR A 32 -10.70 0.98 14.75
C THR A 32 -11.56 -0.19 14.31
N ARG A 33 -12.86 0.04 14.15
CA ARG A 33 -13.80 -0.98 13.69
C ARG A 33 -13.52 -1.42 12.25
N LEU A 34 -13.23 -0.48 11.34
CA LEU A 34 -12.94 -0.79 9.94
C LEU A 34 -11.64 -1.58 9.80
N VAL A 35 -10.61 -1.23 10.58
CA VAL A 35 -9.34 -1.97 10.60
C VAL A 35 -9.54 -3.36 11.19
N GLU A 36 -10.33 -3.52 12.26
CA GLU A 36 -10.69 -4.82 12.80
C GLU A 36 -11.36 -5.70 11.73
N GLU A 37 -12.38 -5.18 11.04
CA GLU A 37 -13.06 -5.89 9.93
C GLU A 37 -12.09 -6.25 8.79
N ALA A 38 -11.15 -5.35 8.46
CA ALA A 38 -10.16 -5.61 7.41
C ALA A 38 -9.14 -6.68 7.83
N PHE A 39 -8.72 -6.68 9.10
CA PHE A 39 -7.74 -7.63 9.62
C PHE A 39 -8.31 -9.03 9.86
N ASP A 40 -9.62 -9.20 9.91
CA ASP A 40 -10.26 -10.51 10.04
C ASP A 40 -9.84 -11.52 8.98
N GLY A 41 -9.52 -11.04 7.77
CA GLY A 41 -9.07 -11.85 6.64
C GLY A 41 -7.56 -11.84 6.39
N LEU A 42 -6.75 -11.12 7.20
CA LEU A 42 -5.33 -10.94 6.97
C LEU A 42 -4.50 -11.72 8.00
N PHE A 43 -3.81 -12.74 7.54
CA PHE A 43 -2.97 -13.60 8.36
C PHE A 43 -1.52 -13.55 7.89
N GLY A 44 -0.57 -13.86 8.76
CA GLY A 44 0.83 -13.93 8.43
C GLY A 44 1.73 -14.00 9.65
N GLU A 45 3.03 -13.86 9.45
CA GLU A 45 4.01 -13.85 10.53
C GLU A 45 4.28 -12.43 11.04
N GLN A 46 4.34 -11.46 10.13
CA GLN A 46 4.79 -10.09 10.41
C GLN A 46 3.75 -9.04 9.97
N CYS A 47 3.35 -8.18 10.92
CA CYS A 47 2.60 -6.98 10.62
C CYS A 47 3.47 -5.75 10.92
N LEU A 48 3.53 -4.82 9.98
CA LEU A 48 4.25 -3.56 10.12
C LEU A 48 3.28 -2.39 10.05
N GLN A 49 3.20 -1.60 11.12
CA GLN A 49 2.53 -0.31 11.08
C GLN A 49 3.55 0.80 10.80
N LEU A 50 3.27 1.62 9.81
CA LEU A 50 4.08 2.80 9.48
C LEU A 50 3.37 4.07 9.94
N GLY A 51 4.04 4.83 10.79
CA GLY A 51 3.46 6.02 11.42
C GLY A 51 2.58 5.69 12.62
N THR A 52 2.20 6.75 13.33
CA THR A 52 1.36 6.67 14.55
C THR A 52 0.10 7.50 14.36
N TRP A 53 -1.06 6.91 14.68
CA TRP A 53 -2.37 7.55 14.67
C TRP A 53 -3.19 6.99 15.82
N GLY A 54 -3.48 7.81 16.81
CA GLY A 54 -3.96 7.34 18.11
C GLY A 54 -2.85 6.70 18.94
N ASP A 55 -3.20 5.80 19.84
CA ASP A 55 -2.25 5.03 20.65
C ASP A 55 -1.56 3.96 19.80
N ALA A 56 -0.35 3.54 20.18
CA ALA A 56 0.42 2.56 19.43
C ALA A 56 -0.32 1.24 19.19
N ASN A 57 -1.18 0.84 20.11
CA ASN A 57 -1.95 -0.40 20.05
C ASN A 57 -3.36 -0.22 19.48
N THR A 58 -3.73 0.98 19.05
CA THR A 58 -5.10 1.26 18.56
C THR A 58 -5.54 0.31 17.48
N PHE A 59 -4.68 0.06 16.50
CA PHE A 59 -4.96 -0.81 15.35
C PHE A 59 -4.23 -2.15 15.44
N THR A 60 -3.00 -2.14 15.95
CA THR A 60 -2.13 -3.31 15.97
C THR A 60 -2.67 -4.45 16.83
N ARG A 61 -3.52 -4.18 17.81
CA ARG A 61 -4.20 -5.19 18.64
C ARG A 61 -5.11 -6.14 17.86
N PHE A 62 -5.52 -5.77 16.64
CA PHE A 62 -6.36 -6.61 15.77
C PHE A 62 -5.54 -7.46 14.79
N ALA A 63 -4.24 -7.22 14.71
CA ALA A 63 -3.38 -7.97 13.82
C ALA A 63 -3.40 -9.47 14.18
N ARG A 64 -3.68 -10.32 13.20
CA ARG A 64 -3.66 -11.77 13.32
C ARG A 64 -2.34 -12.35 12.84
N THR A 65 -1.27 -11.62 13.07
CA THR A 65 0.10 -12.00 12.77
C THR A 65 0.83 -12.36 14.06
N GLN A 66 1.90 -13.15 13.95
CA GLN A 66 2.67 -13.58 15.13
C GLN A 66 3.43 -12.43 15.78
N ARG A 67 3.87 -11.47 14.97
CA ARG A 67 4.65 -10.30 15.41
C ARG A 67 4.08 -9.04 14.82
N VAL A 68 4.13 -7.98 15.61
CA VAL A 68 3.69 -6.64 15.20
C VAL A 68 4.79 -5.66 15.54
N THR A 69 5.16 -4.83 14.57
CA THR A 69 6.16 -3.78 14.73
C THR A 69 5.59 -2.46 14.23
N THR A 70 5.87 -1.38 14.94
CA THR A 70 5.54 -0.02 14.51
C THR A 70 6.82 0.74 14.22
N ILE A 71 6.92 1.39 13.07
CA ILE A 71 8.00 2.31 12.71
C ILE A 71 7.40 3.70 12.52
N ALA A 72 7.99 4.70 13.17
CA ALA A 72 7.57 6.10 13.05
C ALA A 72 8.79 7.01 12.84
N ASP A 73 8.60 8.12 12.14
CA ASP A 73 9.67 9.12 11.89
C ASP A 73 10.16 9.78 13.19
N GLN A 74 9.26 9.90 14.16
CA GLN A 74 9.55 10.52 15.45
C GLN A 74 8.85 9.78 16.60
N LEU A 75 9.41 9.90 17.80
CA LEU A 75 8.72 9.49 19.02
C LEU A 75 7.48 10.37 19.20
N SER A 76 6.31 9.79 19.11
CA SER A 76 5.10 10.42 19.65
C SER A 76 5.27 10.51 21.16
N VAL A 77 5.50 11.73 21.65
CA VAL A 77 5.59 11.99 23.08
C VAL A 77 4.18 11.91 23.67
N GLY A 78 3.85 10.84 24.31
CA GLY A 78 2.64 10.73 25.11
C GLY A 78 2.00 9.35 25.01
N GLN A 79 1.98 8.70 26.16
CA GLN A 79 1.24 7.49 26.47
C GLN A 79 1.86 6.17 25.95
N ASP A 80 2.07 5.28 26.84
CA ASP A 80 2.47 3.86 26.91
C ASP A 80 2.69 3.01 25.62
N GLY A 81 2.57 3.60 24.45
CA GLY A 81 2.76 2.98 23.15
C GLY A 81 4.01 3.51 22.44
N ARG A 82 5.18 3.05 22.87
CA ARG A 82 6.43 3.36 22.14
C ARG A 82 6.38 2.70 20.76
N PRO A 83 6.69 3.42 19.67
CA PRO A 83 6.93 2.75 18.39
C PRO A 83 8.04 1.71 18.60
N GLY A 84 7.90 0.56 17.97
CA GLY A 84 8.92 -0.50 18.05
C GLY A 84 10.29 -0.03 17.55
N ALA A 85 10.28 0.91 16.58
CA ALA A 85 11.50 1.52 16.04
C ALA A 85 11.22 2.96 15.55
N ILE A 86 12.27 3.78 15.58
CA ILE A 86 12.28 5.10 14.93
C ILE A 86 13.05 4.94 13.62
N GLY A 87 12.48 5.42 12.52
CA GLY A 87 13.12 5.33 11.22
C GLY A 87 12.42 6.19 10.17
N GLN A 88 13.14 6.44 9.09
CA GLN A 88 12.58 7.16 7.96
C GLN A 88 11.60 6.27 7.20
N LEU A 89 10.34 6.67 7.08
CA LEU A 89 9.29 5.87 6.45
C LEU A 89 9.52 5.65 4.94
N HIS A 90 10.30 6.50 4.30
CA HIS A 90 10.71 6.37 2.90
C HIS A 90 11.99 5.56 2.70
N ARG A 91 12.59 5.01 3.79
CA ARG A 91 13.78 4.15 3.79
C ARG A 91 13.75 3.25 5.01
N LEU A 92 12.99 2.18 4.89
CA LEU A 92 12.73 1.28 6.02
C LEU A 92 13.93 0.37 6.32
N PRO A 93 14.33 0.24 7.61
CA PRO A 93 15.35 -0.71 8.03
C PRO A 93 14.77 -2.13 8.14
N VAL A 94 14.12 -2.59 7.08
CA VAL A 94 13.40 -3.87 7.00
C VAL A 94 13.86 -4.60 5.75
N LEU A 95 14.01 -5.90 5.84
CA LEU A 95 14.41 -6.75 4.71
C LEU A 95 13.34 -6.75 3.62
N ASP A 96 13.76 -7.00 2.38
CA ASP A 96 12.86 -7.21 1.26
C ASP A 96 11.99 -8.44 1.50
N ASP A 97 10.76 -8.41 0.99
CA ASP A 97 9.82 -9.54 1.00
C ASP A 97 9.69 -10.25 2.37
N SER A 98 9.62 -9.46 3.47
CA SER A 98 9.62 -9.97 4.84
C SER A 98 8.37 -9.64 5.67
N ILE A 99 7.47 -8.81 5.15
CA ILE A 99 6.28 -8.34 5.85
C ILE A 99 5.02 -8.83 5.13
N ASP A 100 4.10 -9.46 5.87
CA ASP A 100 2.85 -9.97 5.30
C ASP A 100 1.75 -8.92 5.26
N VAL A 101 1.70 -8.03 6.27
CA VAL A 101 0.69 -6.98 6.35
C VAL A 101 1.35 -5.65 6.70
N VAL A 102 1.11 -4.62 5.88
CA VAL A 102 1.52 -3.24 6.16
C VAL A 102 0.28 -2.39 6.40
N LEU A 103 0.27 -1.64 7.51
CA LEU A 103 -0.76 -0.67 7.84
C LEU A 103 -0.20 0.76 7.80
N LEU A 104 -0.87 1.65 7.05
CA LEU A 104 -0.56 3.08 6.95
C LEU A 104 -1.74 3.90 7.48
N PRO A 105 -1.83 4.16 8.79
CA PRO A 105 -2.92 4.95 9.36
C PRO A 105 -2.64 6.45 9.16
N HIS A 106 -3.22 7.06 8.14
CA HIS A 106 -3.02 8.47 7.74
C HIS A 106 -1.57 8.88 7.48
N THR A 107 -0.67 7.93 7.38
CA THR A 107 0.76 8.15 7.20
C THR A 107 1.07 8.97 5.96
N LEU A 108 0.36 8.70 4.87
CA LEU A 108 0.56 9.40 3.60
C LEU A 108 0.07 10.85 3.63
N ASP A 109 -0.92 11.17 4.48
CA ASP A 109 -1.47 12.52 4.64
C ASP A 109 -0.48 13.47 5.34
N TYR A 110 0.48 12.91 6.10
CA TYR A 110 1.50 13.64 6.85
C TYR A 110 2.92 13.46 6.29
N SER A 111 3.05 12.81 5.13
CA SER A 111 4.36 12.49 4.55
C SER A 111 4.87 13.51 3.52
N ASP A 112 4.17 14.63 3.34
CA ASP A 112 4.45 15.64 2.32
C ASP A 112 4.64 15.02 0.91
N ASP A 113 5.70 15.38 0.19
CA ASP A 113 5.97 14.85 -1.16
C ASP A 113 6.61 13.44 -1.17
N ARG A 114 6.79 12.80 0.01
CA ARG A 114 7.46 11.49 0.13
C ARG A 114 6.53 10.29 -0.05
N SER A 115 5.22 10.50 -0.24
CA SER A 115 4.21 9.44 -0.33
C SER A 115 4.57 8.35 -1.35
N HIS A 116 5.09 8.72 -2.53
CA HIS A 116 5.55 7.75 -3.53
C HIS A 116 6.75 6.92 -3.06
N ALA A 117 7.70 7.55 -2.36
CA ALA A 117 8.87 6.85 -1.85
C ALA A 117 8.45 5.86 -0.74
N ILE A 118 7.51 6.24 0.12
CA ILE A 118 6.95 5.35 1.15
C ILE A 118 6.24 4.15 0.50
N LEU A 119 5.42 4.35 -0.52
CA LEU A 119 4.73 3.26 -1.21
C LEU A 119 5.70 2.30 -1.92
N ARG A 120 6.81 2.78 -2.47
CA ARG A 120 7.86 1.92 -3.03
C ARG A 120 8.56 1.08 -1.96
N GLU A 121 8.80 1.66 -0.79
CA GLU A 121 9.35 0.92 0.34
C GLU A 121 8.36 -0.13 0.86
N VAL A 122 7.07 0.21 0.90
CA VAL A 122 6.01 -0.75 1.23
C VAL A 122 6.01 -1.92 0.24
N ASP A 123 6.09 -1.64 -1.05
CA ASP A 123 6.19 -2.69 -2.07
C ASP A 123 7.45 -3.56 -1.89
N ARG A 124 8.60 -2.96 -1.62
CA ARG A 124 9.85 -3.68 -1.40
C ARG A 124 9.77 -4.65 -0.22
N VAL A 125 9.21 -4.21 0.92
CA VAL A 125 9.18 -5.02 2.15
C VAL A 125 8.07 -6.05 2.18
N LEU A 126 6.99 -5.86 1.39
CA LEU A 126 5.86 -6.79 1.34
C LEU A 126 6.26 -8.13 0.71
N THR A 127 5.92 -9.21 1.39
CA THR A 127 6.03 -10.56 0.85
C THR A 127 5.18 -10.75 -0.41
N PRO A 128 5.49 -11.73 -1.27
CA PRO A 128 4.56 -12.19 -2.30
C PRO A 128 3.17 -12.47 -1.71
N HIS A 129 2.15 -11.86 -2.29
CA HIS A 129 0.77 -11.90 -1.79
C HIS A 129 0.52 -11.15 -0.47
N GLY A 130 1.50 -10.41 0.05
CA GLY A 130 1.32 -9.55 1.22
C GLY A 130 0.30 -8.43 0.97
N HIS A 131 -0.26 -7.90 2.05
CA HIS A 131 -1.36 -6.94 2.01
C HIS A 131 -0.93 -5.57 2.54
N VAL A 132 -1.46 -4.53 1.95
CA VAL A 132 -1.36 -3.16 2.47
C VAL A 132 -2.75 -2.62 2.78
N VAL A 133 -2.90 -2.02 3.96
CA VAL A 133 -4.11 -1.31 4.39
C VAL A 133 -3.74 0.15 4.59
N VAL A 134 -4.42 1.05 3.88
CA VAL A 134 -4.16 2.48 3.93
C VAL A 134 -5.41 3.21 4.39
N LEU A 135 -5.29 4.02 5.44
CA LEU A 135 -6.29 4.99 5.85
C LEU A 135 -5.85 6.37 5.37
N GLY A 136 -6.76 7.15 4.81
CA GLY A 136 -6.45 8.49 4.31
C GLY A 136 -7.64 9.43 4.31
N PHE A 137 -7.35 10.73 4.33
CA PHE A 137 -8.35 11.79 4.19
C PHE A 137 -8.66 12.04 2.72
N LYS A 138 -9.95 12.22 2.42
CA LYS A 138 -10.41 12.46 1.05
C LYS A 138 -10.43 13.96 0.72
N PRO A 139 -9.63 14.43 -0.27
CA PRO A 139 -9.57 15.86 -0.61
C PRO A 139 -10.87 16.43 -1.18
N GLY A 140 -11.65 15.63 -1.88
CA GLY A 140 -12.93 16.02 -2.51
C GLY A 140 -14.18 15.85 -1.64
N GLY A 141 -14.03 15.42 -0.38
CA GLY A 141 -15.16 15.23 0.54
C GLY A 141 -15.60 16.52 1.23
N LEU A 142 -16.59 16.39 2.13
CA LEU A 142 -17.08 17.52 2.96
C LEU A 142 -15.96 18.22 3.73
N TRP A 143 -14.96 17.48 4.13
CA TRP A 143 -13.81 17.99 4.87
C TRP A 143 -12.79 18.69 3.96
N GLY A 144 -12.59 18.20 2.75
CA GLY A 144 -11.71 18.85 1.77
C GLY A 144 -12.21 20.24 1.35
N LEU A 145 -13.52 20.39 1.15
CA LEU A 145 -14.13 21.69 0.87
C LEU A 145 -13.96 22.67 2.04
N ARG A 146 -14.01 22.18 3.25
CA ARG A 146 -13.88 23.01 4.44
C ARG A 146 -12.45 23.45 4.76
N ARG A 147 -11.44 22.86 4.13
CA ARG A 147 -10.04 23.33 4.20
C ARG A 147 -9.89 24.79 3.73
N LEU A 148 -10.86 25.29 2.97
CA LEU A 148 -10.91 26.70 2.54
C LEU A 148 -11.33 27.67 3.66
N VAL A 149 -11.78 27.15 4.81
CA VAL A 149 -12.22 27.96 5.95
C VAL A 149 -11.22 27.76 7.11
N PRO A 150 -10.58 28.79 7.63
CA PRO A 150 -9.73 28.72 8.80
C PRO A 150 -10.50 28.11 9.99
N ASP A 151 -9.82 27.36 10.87
CA ASP A 151 -10.39 26.68 12.06
C ASP A 151 -11.49 25.66 11.77
N ALA A 152 -11.47 25.04 10.63
CA ALA A 152 -12.58 24.21 10.14
C ALA A 152 -12.72 22.82 10.78
N GLY A 153 -12.03 22.51 11.85
CA GLY A 153 -12.15 21.22 12.56
C GLY A 153 -11.49 20.04 11.85
N MET A 154 -10.72 20.27 10.78
CA MET A 154 -9.85 19.26 10.18
C MET A 154 -8.64 18.97 11.07
N PRO A 155 -8.05 17.76 10.98
CA PRO A 155 -6.78 17.50 11.62
C PRO A 155 -5.72 18.49 11.13
N PRO A 156 -5.11 19.27 12.02
CA PRO A 156 -4.07 20.22 11.63
C PRO A 156 -2.82 19.48 11.16
N GLY A 157 -2.09 20.08 10.22
CA GLY A 157 -0.81 19.55 9.73
C GLY A 157 -0.93 18.48 8.64
N ALA A 158 -2.13 18.04 8.27
CA ALA A 158 -2.26 17.22 7.07
C ALA A 158 -1.80 18.01 5.84
N GLY A 159 -0.74 17.54 5.20
CA GLY A 159 -0.11 18.19 4.06
C GLY A 159 -0.93 18.03 2.76
N ARG A 160 -0.37 17.36 1.77
CA ARG A 160 -1.04 17.05 0.52
C ARG A 160 -1.95 15.84 0.67
N LEU A 161 -3.26 16.06 0.70
CA LEU A 161 -4.23 14.96 0.72
C LEU A 161 -4.23 14.20 -0.61
N ILE A 162 -4.21 12.89 -0.53
CA ILE A 162 -4.22 11.98 -1.68
C ILE A 162 -5.63 11.44 -1.85
N SER A 163 -6.18 11.53 -3.06
CA SER A 163 -7.49 10.95 -3.32
C SER A 163 -7.42 9.43 -3.39
N ASP A 164 -8.53 8.77 -3.05
CA ASP A 164 -8.67 7.32 -3.16
C ASP A 164 -8.39 6.80 -4.58
N ARG A 165 -8.76 7.56 -5.63
CA ARG A 165 -8.46 7.25 -7.03
C ARG A 165 -6.96 7.33 -7.30
N GLN A 166 -6.33 8.43 -6.92
CA GLN A 166 -4.90 8.64 -7.11
C GLN A 166 -4.07 7.58 -6.38
N LEU A 167 -4.43 7.23 -5.15
CA LEU A 167 -3.78 6.15 -4.42
C LEU A 167 -3.95 4.80 -5.11
N SER A 168 -5.17 4.52 -5.61
CA SER A 168 -5.43 3.29 -6.38
C SER A 168 -4.56 3.19 -7.63
N ASP A 169 -4.42 4.29 -8.38
CA ASP A 169 -3.56 4.34 -9.57
C ASP A 169 -2.09 4.08 -9.21
N TRP A 170 -1.61 4.67 -8.12
CA TRP A 170 -0.22 4.46 -7.67
C TRP A 170 0.04 3.02 -7.22
N LEU A 171 -0.89 2.40 -6.50
CA LEU A 171 -0.77 1.01 -6.10
C LEU A 171 -0.84 0.04 -7.30
N GLN A 172 -1.66 0.35 -8.31
CA GLN A 172 -1.71 -0.43 -9.55
C GLN A 172 -0.41 -0.32 -10.36
N LEU A 173 0.24 0.85 -10.36
CA LEU A 173 1.57 1.03 -10.97
C LEU A 173 2.67 0.22 -10.26
N LEU A 174 2.46 -0.15 -9.00
CA LEU A 174 3.31 -1.06 -8.23
C LEU A 174 2.84 -2.52 -8.32
N ASP A 175 2.05 -2.90 -9.34
CA ASP A 175 1.50 -4.25 -9.52
C ASP A 175 0.66 -4.76 -8.34
N MET A 176 0.09 -3.85 -7.54
CA MET A 176 -0.81 -4.22 -6.44
C MET A 176 -2.26 -4.31 -6.91
N ARG A 177 -2.95 -5.37 -6.51
CA ARG A 177 -4.38 -5.56 -6.76
C ARG A 177 -5.19 -4.91 -5.66
N ILE A 178 -6.04 -3.96 -6.00
CA ILE A 178 -7.02 -3.40 -5.06
C ILE A 178 -8.05 -4.49 -4.73
N GLN A 179 -8.19 -4.79 -3.43
CA GLN A 179 -9.15 -5.77 -2.92
C GLN A 179 -10.40 -5.11 -2.39
N GLY A 180 -10.27 -3.91 -1.79
CA GLY A 180 -11.38 -3.19 -1.21
C GLY A 180 -11.12 -1.69 -1.11
N LEU A 181 -12.20 -0.93 -1.25
CA LEU A 181 -12.22 0.52 -1.00
C LEU A 181 -13.48 0.85 -0.20
N THR A 182 -13.29 1.30 1.03
CA THR A 182 -14.38 1.71 1.91
C THR A 182 -14.26 3.20 2.19
N ARG A 183 -15.29 3.94 1.83
CA ARG A 183 -15.41 5.37 2.14
C ARG A 183 -16.26 5.53 3.39
N TYR A 184 -15.80 6.35 4.32
CA TYR A 184 -16.42 6.47 5.64
C TYR A 184 -16.35 7.88 6.19
N PHE A 185 -16.99 8.08 7.35
CA PHE A 185 -17.05 9.32 8.11
C PHE A 185 -17.77 10.44 7.38
N PHE A 186 -19.11 10.32 7.27
CA PHE A 186 -19.99 11.30 6.62
C PHE A 186 -20.47 12.39 7.58
N ARG A 187 -19.63 12.78 8.54
CA ARG A 187 -19.97 13.83 9.52
C ARG A 187 -19.55 15.21 9.02
N TRP A 188 -20.41 16.21 9.29
CA TRP A 188 -20.03 17.60 9.13
C TRP A 188 -18.96 17.97 10.14
N PRO A 189 -17.88 18.64 9.74
CA PRO A 189 -16.83 19.12 10.64
C PRO A 189 -17.28 20.41 11.37
N LEU A 190 -18.44 20.41 12.04
CA LEU A 190 -18.93 21.55 12.81
C LEU A 190 -18.71 21.30 14.30
N PRO A 191 -17.98 22.20 15.00
CA PRO A 191 -17.89 22.13 16.45
C PRO A 191 -19.27 22.33 17.05
N GLY A 192 -19.66 21.51 18.02
CA GLY A 192 -20.91 21.66 18.79
C GLY A 192 -22.11 20.82 18.31
N ILE A 193 -22.09 20.21 17.14
CA ILE A 193 -23.15 19.29 16.75
C ILE A 193 -22.92 17.92 17.39
N LYS A 194 -23.52 17.71 18.57
CA LYS A 194 -23.60 16.40 19.26
C LYS A 194 -24.57 15.44 18.53
N ARG A 195 -24.62 15.44 17.22
CA ARG A 195 -25.37 14.39 16.50
C ARG A 195 -24.51 13.13 16.54
N ALA A 196 -24.90 12.24 17.45
CA ALA A 196 -24.48 10.84 17.36
C ALA A 196 -24.68 10.41 15.91
N SER A 197 -23.59 10.04 15.19
CA SER A 197 -23.76 9.42 13.90
C SER A 197 -24.43 8.08 14.17
N SER A 198 -25.72 8.00 13.88
CA SER A 198 -26.38 6.70 13.87
C SER A 198 -25.75 5.88 12.74
N ALA A 199 -25.59 4.57 12.94
CA ALA A 199 -25.14 3.65 11.89
C ALA A 199 -26.00 3.81 10.60
N ALA A 200 -27.25 4.25 10.76
CA ALA A 200 -28.16 4.57 9.68
C ALA A 200 -27.71 5.80 8.85
N TRP A 201 -27.07 6.80 9.44
CA TRP A 201 -26.54 7.95 8.69
C TRP A 201 -25.32 7.56 7.86
N GLU A 202 -24.40 6.78 8.44
CA GLU A 202 -23.23 6.26 7.74
C GLU A 202 -23.61 5.32 6.58
N SER A 203 -24.61 4.46 6.77
CA SER A 203 -25.09 3.57 5.71
C SER A 203 -25.76 4.33 4.57
N ARG A 204 -26.55 5.37 4.89
CA ARG A 204 -27.15 6.27 3.90
C ARG A 204 -26.09 7.09 3.16
N GLY A 205 -25.10 7.63 3.86
CA GLY A 205 -23.99 8.37 3.26
C GLY A 205 -23.23 7.51 2.25
N ARG A 206 -22.88 6.28 2.62
CA ARG A 206 -22.23 5.31 1.70
C ARG A 206 -23.06 5.01 0.46
N ARG A 207 -24.36 4.91 0.60
CA ARG A 207 -25.26 4.52 -0.50
C ARG A 207 -25.57 5.68 -1.45
N PHE A 208 -25.85 6.89 -0.92
CA PHE A 208 -26.37 8.00 -1.71
C PHE A 208 -25.33 9.07 -2.06
N TRP A 209 -24.32 9.28 -1.20
CA TRP A 209 -23.31 10.33 -1.39
C TRP A 209 -21.89 9.86 -1.06
N PRO A 210 -21.38 8.80 -1.70
CA PRO A 210 -20.06 8.26 -1.39
C PRO A 210 -18.92 9.26 -1.61
N GLU A 211 -19.12 10.26 -2.47
CA GLU A 211 -18.14 11.30 -2.74
C GLU A 211 -18.01 12.32 -1.59
N LEU A 212 -19.01 12.40 -0.69
CA LEU A 212 -18.98 13.31 0.46
C LEU A 212 -18.28 12.72 1.69
N ALA A 213 -17.78 11.52 1.63
CA ALA A 213 -17.00 10.90 2.70
C ALA A 213 -15.78 11.77 3.04
N ALA A 214 -15.45 11.86 4.34
CA ALA A 214 -14.26 12.57 4.81
C ALA A 214 -13.00 11.73 4.64
N CYS A 215 -13.13 10.42 4.78
CA CYS A 215 -12.01 9.47 4.82
C CYS A 215 -12.28 8.27 3.93
N TYR A 216 -11.21 7.57 3.60
CA TYR A 216 -11.27 6.27 2.93
C TYR A 216 -10.30 5.29 3.56
N MET A 217 -10.63 4.01 3.46
CA MET A 217 -9.75 2.88 3.73
C MET A 217 -9.61 2.07 2.44
N LEU A 218 -8.38 1.83 2.02
CA LEU A 218 -8.05 1.05 0.84
C LEU A 218 -7.22 -0.15 1.24
N THR A 219 -7.61 -1.33 0.77
CA THR A 219 -6.88 -2.58 0.95
C THR A 219 -6.40 -3.08 -0.39
N ALA A 220 -5.10 -3.37 -0.51
CA ALA A 220 -4.50 -3.92 -1.71
C ALA A 220 -3.58 -5.10 -1.38
N GLN A 221 -3.35 -5.95 -2.37
CA GLN A 221 -2.48 -7.12 -2.27
C GLN A 221 -1.40 -7.07 -3.34
N LYS A 222 -0.15 -7.34 -2.96
CA LYS A 222 0.99 -7.44 -3.87
C LYS A 222 0.78 -8.65 -4.79
N ARG A 223 0.86 -8.44 -6.10
CA ARG A 223 0.84 -9.52 -7.09
C ARG A 223 2.25 -9.96 -7.38
N VAL A 224 2.45 -11.23 -7.44
CA VAL A 224 3.66 -11.82 -8.01
C VAL A 224 3.27 -12.47 -9.32
N MET A 225 3.78 -11.95 -10.42
CA MET A 225 3.73 -12.66 -11.68
C MET A 225 4.73 -13.81 -11.60
N THR A 226 4.24 -15.00 -11.29
CA THR A 226 5.04 -16.21 -11.49
C THR A 226 5.28 -16.35 -12.98
N LEU A 227 6.45 -15.93 -13.44
CA LEU A 227 6.93 -16.29 -14.78
C LEU A 227 7.10 -17.80 -14.78
N THR A 228 6.10 -18.53 -15.22
CA THR A 228 6.29 -19.93 -15.56
C THR A 228 7.19 -19.93 -16.80
N PRO A 229 8.48 -20.32 -16.68
CA PRO A 229 9.32 -20.41 -17.85
C PRO A 229 8.71 -21.46 -18.75
N MET A 230 8.11 -21.04 -19.86
CA MET A 230 7.70 -21.97 -20.90
C MET A 230 8.98 -22.65 -21.39
N LYS A 231 9.19 -23.89 -20.98
CA LYS A 231 10.23 -24.71 -21.58
C LYS A 231 9.93 -24.71 -23.07
N GLN A 232 10.77 -24.00 -23.84
CA GLN A 232 10.71 -24.13 -25.29
C GLN A 232 10.82 -25.61 -25.58
N PRO A 233 9.84 -26.20 -26.29
CA PRO A 233 9.97 -27.58 -26.71
C PRO A 233 11.29 -27.65 -27.49
N TRP A 234 12.23 -28.44 -27.01
CA TRP A 234 13.46 -28.73 -27.71
C TRP A 234 13.01 -29.22 -29.07
N ARG A 235 13.18 -28.39 -30.10
CA ARG A 235 13.06 -28.89 -31.49
C ARG A 235 14.08 -29.99 -31.56
N SER A 236 13.61 -31.25 -31.54
CA SER A 236 14.43 -32.40 -31.82
C SER A 236 15.05 -32.09 -33.19
N ARG A 237 16.37 -31.86 -33.21
CA ARG A 237 17.11 -31.80 -34.45
C ARG A 237 16.74 -33.07 -35.19
N SER A 238 16.06 -32.94 -36.35
CA SER A 238 15.87 -34.05 -37.25
C SER A 238 17.24 -34.70 -37.44
N LYS A 239 17.34 -35.98 -37.06
CA LYS A 239 18.54 -36.78 -37.38
C LYS A 239 18.68 -36.68 -38.87
N VAL A 240 19.67 -35.96 -39.35
CA VAL A 240 20.13 -36.07 -40.73
C VAL A 240 20.70 -37.48 -40.83
N VAL A 241 19.91 -38.37 -41.35
CA VAL A 241 20.41 -39.70 -41.75
C VAL A 241 21.33 -39.42 -42.93
N GLY A 242 22.62 -39.34 -42.63
CA GLY A 242 23.65 -39.27 -43.63
C GLY A 242 23.56 -40.57 -44.46
N GLY A 243 23.02 -40.49 -45.66
CA GLY A 243 23.11 -41.57 -46.59
C GLY A 243 24.60 -41.85 -46.86
N ILE A 244 25.04 -43.06 -46.56
CA ILE A 244 26.36 -43.55 -46.93
C ILE A 244 26.41 -43.60 -48.46
N ALA A 245 27.02 -42.59 -49.09
CA ALA A 245 27.31 -42.65 -50.53
C ALA A 245 28.47 -43.64 -50.70
N GLU A 246 28.18 -44.81 -51.22
CA GLU A 246 29.23 -45.72 -51.65
C GLU A 246 30.02 -45.08 -52.80
N PRO A 247 31.36 -45.00 -52.80
CA PRO A 247 32.16 -44.53 -53.90
C PRO A 247 32.16 -45.58 -54.97
N SER A 248 31.47 -45.34 -56.08
CA SER A 248 31.56 -46.23 -57.27
C SER A 248 32.96 -46.22 -57.85
N ARG A 249 33.62 -47.33 -57.69
CA ARG A 249 34.97 -47.58 -58.23
C ARG A 249 34.82 -47.84 -59.73
N ARG A 250 34.88 -46.82 -60.58
CA ARG A 250 35.03 -46.96 -62.00
C ARG A 250 36.50 -47.24 -62.32
N VAL A 251 36.83 -48.51 -62.51
CA VAL A 251 38.11 -48.94 -63.12
C VAL A 251 38.03 -48.78 -64.64
N SER A 252 38.66 -47.75 -65.15
CA SER A 252 38.91 -47.65 -66.58
C SER A 252 40.12 -48.53 -66.96
N ARG A 253 39.85 -49.63 -67.63
CA ARG A 253 40.88 -50.41 -68.24
C ARG A 253 41.46 -49.65 -69.45
N ILE A 254 42.68 -49.15 -69.34
CA ILE A 254 43.49 -48.66 -70.43
C ILE A 254 44.04 -49.91 -71.16
N ARG A 255 43.55 -50.14 -72.36
CA ARG A 255 44.06 -51.15 -73.23
C ARG A 255 45.27 -50.57 -73.95
N PHE A 256 46.48 -51.05 -73.61
CA PHE A 256 47.64 -50.78 -74.41
C PHE A 256 47.60 -51.68 -75.68
N ASP A 257 47.42 -51.07 -76.85
CA ASP A 257 47.62 -51.75 -78.13
C ASP A 257 49.07 -51.59 -78.55
N ARG A 258 49.72 -52.71 -78.65
CA ARG A 258 51.10 -52.84 -79.11
C ARG A 258 51.04 -53.32 -80.53
N ASN A 259 51.27 -52.46 -81.58
CA ASN A 259 51.97 -52.91 -82.79
C ASN A 259 52.36 -51.72 -83.69
N ARG A 260 53.68 -51.73 -83.93
CA ARG A 260 54.54 -51.21 -84.96
C ARG A 260 54.97 -49.76 -84.83
#